data_0a6c2062c688851cb1ae7b67cc8deb87
#
_entry.id   0a6c2062c688851cb1ae7b67cc8deb87
#
_cell.length_a   1.000
_cell.length_b   1.000
_cell.length_c   1.000
_cell.angle_alpha   90.00
_cell.angle_beta   90.00
_cell.angle_gamma   90.00
#
_symmetry.space_group_name_H-M   'P 1'
#
loop_
_entity.id
_entity.type
_entity.pdbx_description
1 polymer ?
#
loop_
_entity_poly.entity_id
_entity_poly.type
_entity_poly.pdbx_seq_one_letter_code
_entity_poly.pdbx_strand_id
1 'polypeptide(L)'
;MFAIAAPVAARDTIGIYQGWGAFRDASPARCYAIARPVMAGGRSSGFASVATWPKRGLRASLHVRLSRERDRSAGVTLTVGERRFALVANGLDAWAGDAPSDRAIVAAMRSGRSMSVEAVGVGGRPFVDVYALSGAATAIDAAVLGCSGG
;
A
#
# COMPACT_ATOMS: atom_id res chain seq x y z
N MET A 1 21.47 -38.14 -7.57
CA MET A 1 20.34 -37.61 -6.82
C MET A 1 20.13 -36.17 -7.23
N PHE A 2 19.04 -35.88 -7.95
CA PHE A 2 18.72 -34.53 -8.41
C PHE A 2 17.81 -33.86 -7.40
N ALA A 3 18.29 -32.76 -6.78
CA ALA A 3 17.46 -31.95 -5.95
C ALA A 3 16.54 -31.12 -6.87
N ILE A 4 15.25 -31.41 -6.85
CA ILE A 4 14.25 -30.58 -7.50
C ILE A 4 14.03 -29.40 -6.58
N ALA A 5 14.59 -28.24 -6.93
CA ALA A 5 14.28 -27.01 -6.24
C ALA A 5 12.79 -26.71 -6.48
N ALA A 6 12.00 -26.57 -5.43
CA ALA A 6 10.62 -26.12 -5.55
C ALA A 6 10.63 -24.75 -6.25
N PRO A 7 9.75 -24.51 -7.25
CA PRO A 7 9.70 -23.21 -7.88
C PRO A 7 9.34 -22.17 -6.85
N VAL A 8 10.18 -21.15 -6.67
CA VAL A 8 9.85 -19.95 -5.91
C VAL A 8 8.66 -19.31 -6.61
N ALA A 9 7.60 -19.00 -5.85
CA ALA A 9 6.43 -18.30 -6.40
C ALA A 9 6.91 -17.06 -7.16
N ALA A 10 6.78 -17.06 -8.48
CA ALA A 10 7.29 -15.99 -9.32
C ALA A 10 6.44 -14.75 -9.17
N ARG A 11 7.08 -13.65 -8.79
CA ARG A 11 6.50 -12.32 -8.87
C ARG A 11 6.79 -11.78 -10.25
N ASP A 12 5.73 -11.46 -11.00
CA ASP A 12 5.86 -10.82 -12.29
C ASP A 12 5.81 -9.31 -12.13
N THR A 13 6.77 -8.61 -12.69
CA THR A 13 6.75 -7.16 -12.79
C THR A 13 5.85 -6.75 -13.93
N ILE A 14 4.77 -6.03 -13.63
CA ILE A 14 3.87 -5.46 -14.64
C ILE A 14 4.51 -4.19 -15.22
N GLY A 15 5.03 -3.31 -14.36
CA GLY A 15 5.71 -2.11 -14.77
C GLY A 15 6.20 -1.29 -13.59
N ILE A 16 7.07 -0.34 -13.88
CA ILE A 16 7.58 0.65 -12.92
C ILE A 16 7.23 2.03 -13.46
N TYR A 17 6.55 2.83 -12.63
CA TYR A 17 5.99 4.14 -12.99
C TYR A 17 6.42 5.16 -11.94
N GLN A 18 7.52 5.87 -12.20
CA GLN A 18 8.14 6.77 -11.23
C GLN A 18 8.52 5.96 -9.96
N GLY A 19 8.13 6.41 -8.80
CA GLY A 19 8.39 5.71 -7.53
C GLY A 19 7.43 4.56 -7.21
N TRP A 20 6.48 4.25 -8.09
CA TRP A 20 5.49 3.17 -7.90
C TRP A 20 5.76 2.01 -8.84
N GLY A 21 5.72 0.80 -8.30
CA GLY A 21 5.79 -0.43 -9.09
C GLY A 21 4.45 -1.15 -9.10
N ALA A 22 4.13 -1.83 -10.20
CA ALA A 22 2.99 -2.72 -10.31
C ALA A 22 3.48 -4.14 -10.50
N PHE A 23 2.95 -5.08 -9.72
CA PHE A 23 3.38 -6.46 -9.67
C PHE A 23 2.20 -7.42 -9.64
N ARG A 24 2.45 -8.65 -10.03
CA ARG A 24 1.49 -9.73 -10.00
C ARG A 24 2.09 -10.95 -9.34
N ASP A 25 1.41 -11.46 -8.31
CA ASP A 25 1.72 -12.75 -7.69
C ASP A 25 0.73 -13.78 -8.21
N ALA A 26 1.22 -14.99 -8.51
CA ALA A 26 0.39 -16.04 -9.10
C ALA A 26 -0.37 -16.86 -8.04
N SER A 27 0.19 -17.05 -6.85
CA SER A 27 -0.37 -17.95 -5.84
C SER A 27 -0.11 -17.42 -4.42
N PRO A 28 -1.14 -16.88 -3.73
CA PRO A 28 -2.47 -16.60 -4.28
C PRO A 28 -2.45 -15.48 -5.32
N ALA A 29 -3.41 -15.50 -6.25
CA ALA A 29 -3.48 -14.47 -7.28
C ALA A 29 -3.72 -13.10 -6.66
N ARG A 30 -2.80 -12.16 -6.92
CA ARG A 30 -2.83 -10.82 -6.39
C ARG A 30 -2.07 -9.89 -7.33
N CYS A 31 -2.66 -8.74 -7.63
CA CYS A 31 -1.95 -7.68 -8.35
C CYS A 31 -1.95 -6.43 -7.49
N TYR A 32 -0.83 -5.75 -7.42
CA TYR A 32 -0.71 -4.61 -6.53
C TYR A 32 0.25 -3.55 -7.06
N ALA A 33 -0.08 -2.31 -6.75
CA ALA A 33 0.83 -1.19 -6.87
C ALA A 33 1.46 -0.95 -5.50
N ILE A 34 2.74 -0.63 -5.45
CA ILE A 34 3.47 -0.45 -4.20
C ILE A 34 4.55 0.61 -4.34
N ALA A 35 4.76 1.37 -3.27
CA ALA A 35 5.85 2.35 -3.18
C ALA A 35 6.42 2.40 -1.77
N ARG A 36 7.67 2.83 -1.68
CA ARG A 36 8.32 3.19 -0.43
C ARG A 36 8.06 4.66 -0.13
N PRO A 37 8.07 5.07 1.15
CA PRO A 37 8.00 6.49 1.46
C PRO A 37 9.24 7.22 0.92
N VAL A 38 9.04 8.45 0.46
CA VAL A 38 10.15 9.34 0.08
C VAL A 38 10.75 10.00 1.31
N MET A 39 9.97 10.09 2.39
CA MET A 39 10.44 10.47 3.72
C MET A 39 9.81 9.51 4.72
N ALA A 40 10.65 8.79 5.46
CA ALA A 40 10.18 7.85 6.49
C ALA A 40 10.41 8.44 7.87
N GLY A 41 9.39 8.33 8.74
CA GLY A 41 9.48 8.78 10.12
C GLY A 41 10.22 7.80 11.03
N GLY A 42 10.51 6.60 10.56
CA GLY A 42 11.23 5.55 11.28
C GLY A 42 12.21 4.81 10.41
N ARG A 43 12.85 3.79 10.98
CA ARG A 43 13.93 3.03 10.32
C ARG A 43 13.50 1.70 9.73
N SER A 44 12.30 1.24 10.07
CA SER A 44 11.76 0.00 9.50
C SER A 44 11.31 0.25 8.06
N SER A 45 11.30 -0.81 7.25
CA SER A 45 10.86 -0.73 5.86
C SER A 45 9.35 -0.56 5.78
N GLY A 46 8.89 0.68 5.61
CA GLY A 46 7.49 0.99 5.37
C GLY A 46 7.12 0.92 3.90
N PHE A 47 5.85 0.77 3.62
CA PHE A 47 5.33 0.83 2.25
C PHE A 47 3.85 1.23 2.24
N ALA A 48 3.40 1.69 1.09
CA ALA A 48 1.98 1.81 0.78
C ALA A 48 1.68 0.94 -0.43
N SER A 49 0.60 0.16 -0.36
CA SER A 49 0.19 -0.76 -1.41
C SER A 49 -1.30 -0.65 -1.67
N VAL A 50 -1.67 -0.76 -2.94
CA VAL A 50 -3.07 -0.86 -3.36
C VAL A 50 -3.19 -2.17 -4.13
N ALA A 51 -3.90 -3.15 -3.56
CA ALA A 51 -3.92 -4.52 -4.04
C ALA A 51 -5.31 -4.97 -4.47
N THR A 52 -5.35 -5.77 -5.53
CA THR A 52 -6.54 -6.47 -6.00
C THR A 52 -6.34 -7.96 -5.78
N TRP A 53 -7.30 -8.57 -5.07
CA TRP A 53 -7.32 -9.99 -4.77
C TRP A 53 -8.55 -10.61 -5.42
N PRO A 54 -8.44 -11.13 -6.66
CA PRO A 54 -9.63 -11.59 -7.40
C PRO A 54 -10.45 -12.65 -6.68
N LYS A 55 -9.77 -13.62 -6.02
CA LYS A 55 -10.47 -14.72 -5.32
C LYS A 55 -11.13 -14.29 -4.01
N ARG A 56 -10.79 -13.12 -3.49
CA ARG A 56 -11.40 -12.56 -2.28
C ARG A 56 -12.44 -11.50 -2.59
N GLY A 57 -12.62 -11.16 -3.86
CA GLY A 57 -13.51 -10.08 -4.25
C GLY A 57 -13.04 -8.70 -3.81
N LEU A 58 -11.76 -8.54 -3.47
CA LEU A 58 -11.17 -7.27 -3.06
C LEU A 58 -10.54 -6.60 -4.26
N ARG A 59 -10.97 -5.39 -4.56
CA ARG A 59 -10.47 -4.58 -5.67
C ARG A 59 -9.87 -3.29 -5.13
N ALA A 60 -8.61 -3.02 -5.49
CA ALA A 60 -7.91 -1.78 -5.16
C ALA A 60 -8.00 -1.45 -3.66
N SER A 61 -7.58 -2.40 -2.82
CA SER A 61 -7.60 -2.25 -1.36
C SER A 61 -6.27 -1.71 -0.85
N LEU A 62 -6.35 -0.66 -0.03
CA LEU A 62 -5.18 -0.02 0.56
C LEU A 62 -4.62 -0.85 1.72
N HIS A 63 -3.30 -1.00 1.72
CA HIS A 63 -2.54 -1.51 2.85
C HIS A 63 -1.30 -0.64 3.03
N VAL A 64 -1.09 -0.16 4.24
CA VAL A 64 0.09 0.62 4.61
C VAL A 64 0.84 -0.12 5.71
N ARG A 65 2.15 -0.22 5.56
CA ARG A 65 3.03 -0.65 6.63
C ARG A 65 3.82 0.55 7.13
N LEU A 66 3.73 0.80 8.42
CA LEU A 66 4.42 1.92 9.04
C LEU A 66 5.92 1.67 9.14
N SER A 67 6.72 2.72 9.03
CA SER A 67 8.17 2.64 9.15
C SER A 67 8.67 2.63 10.60
N ARG A 68 7.76 2.71 11.57
CA ARG A 68 8.06 2.76 12.99
C ARG A 68 6.96 2.11 13.79
N GLU A 69 7.32 1.43 14.87
CA GLU A 69 6.37 0.88 15.82
C GLU A 69 5.54 1.99 16.45
N ARG A 70 4.23 1.79 16.49
CA ARG A 70 3.29 2.80 16.95
C ARG A 70 2.77 2.54 18.34
N ASP A 71 2.33 3.61 19.00
CA ASP A 71 1.52 3.55 20.22
C ASP A 71 0.15 2.96 19.83
N ARG A 72 -0.23 1.88 20.47
CA ARG A 72 -1.48 1.17 20.16
C ARG A 72 -2.75 1.97 20.51
N SER A 73 -2.64 2.95 21.42
CA SER A 73 -3.78 3.77 21.84
C SER A 73 -4.05 4.91 20.87
N ALA A 74 -3.11 5.24 19.97
CA ALA A 74 -3.26 6.34 19.04
C ALA A 74 -3.67 5.82 17.65
N GLY A 75 -4.51 6.60 16.96
CA GLY A 75 -4.97 6.28 15.61
C GLY A 75 -3.92 6.53 14.55
N VAL A 76 -4.18 5.98 13.36
CA VAL A 76 -3.38 6.21 12.15
C VAL A 76 -4.24 6.99 11.16
N THR A 77 -3.69 8.09 10.63
CA THR A 77 -4.40 8.97 9.70
C THR A 77 -3.63 9.05 8.38
N LEU A 78 -4.34 8.84 7.28
CA LEU A 78 -3.81 9.05 5.93
C LEU A 78 -4.35 10.36 5.40
N THR A 79 -3.49 11.20 4.86
CA THR A 79 -3.85 12.51 4.33
C THR A 79 -3.37 12.64 2.90
N VAL A 80 -4.26 13.04 2.00
CA VAL A 80 -3.95 13.38 0.61
C VAL A 80 -4.50 14.77 0.36
N GLY A 81 -3.60 15.76 0.17
CA GLY A 81 -4.00 17.16 0.08
C GLY A 81 -4.73 17.61 1.35
N GLU A 82 -5.97 18.02 1.23
CA GLU A 82 -6.80 18.43 2.37
C GLU A 82 -7.71 17.29 2.90
N ARG A 83 -7.71 16.14 2.25
CA ARG A 83 -8.57 15.02 2.63
C ARG A 83 -7.85 14.14 3.64
N ARG A 84 -8.53 13.85 4.75
CA ARG A 84 -8.03 13.02 5.84
C ARG A 84 -8.90 11.78 6.00
N PHE A 85 -8.24 10.63 6.18
CA PHE A 85 -8.90 9.35 6.35
C PHE A 85 -8.36 8.65 7.59
N ALA A 86 -9.27 8.25 8.48
CA ALA A 86 -8.89 7.41 9.62
C ALA A 86 -8.71 5.98 9.12
N LEU A 87 -7.56 5.37 9.43
CA LEU A 87 -7.29 3.98 9.06
C LEU A 87 -7.51 3.05 10.25
N VAL A 88 -7.85 1.80 9.95
CA VAL A 88 -7.88 0.72 10.93
C VAL A 88 -6.46 0.16 11.02
N ALA A 89 -5.91 0.03 12.22
CA ALA A 89 -4.53 -0.37 12.40
C ALA A 89 -4.38 -1.56 13.35
N ASN A 90 -3.40 -2.41 13.06
CA ASN A 90 -2.98 -3.51 13.91
C ASN A 90 -1.46 -3.66 13.77
N GLY A 91 -0.73 -3.50 14.87
CA GLY A 91 0.73 -3.54 14.83
C GLY A 91 1.28 -2.45 13.93
N LEU A 92 2.12 -2.83 12.97
CA LEU A 92 2.72 -1.93 11.98
C LEU A 92 1.81 -1.69 10.77
N ASP A 93 0.70 -2.41 10.65
CA ASP A 93 -0.11 -2.41 9.45
C ASP A 93 -1.39 -1.59 9.64
N ALA A 94 -1.83 -0.93 8.57
CA ALA A 94 -3.06 -0.14 8.57
C ALA A 94 -3.79 -0.29 7.24
N TRP A 95 -5.12 -0.23 7.29
CA TRP A 95 -6.00 -0.42 6.14
C TRP A 95 -7.14 0.59 6.17
N ALA A 96 -7.79 0.78 5.04
CA ALA A 96 -9.12 1.39 5.04
C ALA A 96 -10.11 0.48 5.78
N GLY A 97 -11.07 1.06 6.47
CA GLY A 97 -12.01 0.29 7.29
C GLY A 97 -13.08 -0.46 6.49
N ASP A 98 -13.31 -0.04 5.24
CA ASP A 98 -14.37 -0.59 4.39
C ASP A 98 -14.12 -0.27 2.92
N ALA A 99 -14.90 -0.88 2.02
CA ALA A 99 -14.76 -0.68 0.59
C ALA A 99 -15.04 0.76 0.12
N PRO A 100 -16.04 1.49 0.64
CA PRO A 100 -16.21 2.90 0.29
C PRO A 100 -15.00 3.77 0.66
N SER A 101 -14.38 3.52 1.81
CA SER A 101 -13.16 4.23 2.22
C SER A 101 -11.99 3.92 1.29
N ASP A 102 -11.81 2.66 0.89
CA ASP A 102 -10.80 2.29 -0.10
C ASP A 102 -11.01 3.07 -1.41
N ARG A 103 -12.24 3.12 -1.91
CA ARG A 103 -12.52 3.85 -3.15
C ARG A 103 -12.23 5.35 -3.03
N ALA A 104 -12.57 5.96 -1.90
CA ALA A 104 -12.32 7.37 -1.67
C ALA A 104 -10.83 7.67 -1.56
N ILE A 105 -10.07 6.82 -0.88
CA ILE A 105 -8.61 6.95 -0.76
C ILE A 105 -7.95 6.81 -2.13
N VAL A 106 -8.29 5.79 -2.89
CA VAL A 106 -7.71 5.56 -4.22
C VAL A 106 -8.04 6.72 -5.15
N ALA A 107 -9.27 7.23 -5.11
CA ALA A 107 -9.65 8.41 -5.90
C ALA A 107 -8.79 9.63 -5.54
N ALA A 108 -8.53 9.86 -4.24
CA ALA A 108 -7.66 10.95 -3.79
C ALA A 108 -6.22 10.73 -4.25
N MET A 109 -5.70 9.51 -4.16
CA MET A 109 -4.34 9.17 -4.61
C MET A 109 -4.15 9.42 -6.09
N ARG A 110 -5.17 9.17 -6.91
CA ARG A 110 -5.08 9.34 -8.38
C ARG A 110 -4.90 10.79 -8.81
N SER A 111 -5.40 11.73 -8.04
CA SER A 111 -5.32 13.16 -8.38
C SER A 111 -4.37 13.95 -7.47
N GLY A 112 -3.86 13.35 -6.41
CA GLY A 112 -2.97 14.01 -5.47
C GLY A 112 -1.51 14.00 -5.90
N ARG A 113 -0.70 14.84 -5.29
CA ARG A 113 0.74 14.93 -5.53
C ARG A 113 1.54 14.18 -4.48
N SER A 114 1.08 14.19 -3.25
CA SER A 114 1.73 13.51 -2.13
C SER A 114 0.70 13.00 -1.15
N MET A 115 1.10 12.02 -0.38
CA MET A 115 0.28 11.38 0.63
C MET A 115 1.13 11.23 1.88
N SER A 116 0.54 11.48 3.04
CA SER A 116 1.22 11.24 4.31
C SER A 116 0.41 10.28 5.17
N VAL A 117 1.13 9.43 5.90
CA VAL A 117 0.56 8.53 6.89
C VAL A 117 1.12 8.96 8.25
N GLU A 118 0.24 9.42 9.12
CA GLU A 118 0.61 9.96 10.43
C GLU A 118 0.22 8.98 11.53
N ALA A 119 1.13 8.77 12.45
CA ALA A 119 0.91 7.94 13.64
C ALA A 119 1.71 8.49 14.80
N VAL A 120 1.49 7.92 15.98
CA VAL A 120 2.27 8.22 17.17
C VAL A 120 3.13 7.01 17.48
N GLY A 121 4.43 7.20 17.65
CA GLY A 121 5.35 6.13 17.98
C GLY A 121 5.27 5.71 19.43
N VAL A 122 5.86 4.56 19.72
CA VAL A 122 6.11 4.13 21.10
C VAL A 122 6.92 5.22 21.80
N GLY A 123 6.49 5.64 22.97
CA GLY A 123 7.08 6.79 23.68
C GLY A 123 6.36 8.11 23.44
N GLY A 124 5.30 8.12 22.64
CA GLY A 124 4.40 9.27 22.48
C GLY A 124 4.84 10.32 21.47
N ARG A 125 5.85 10.06 20.66
CA ARG A 125 6.31 11.01 19.64
C ARG A 125 5.58 10.79 18.32
N PRO A 126 4.92 11.82 17.75
CA PRO A 126 4.33 11.72 16.43
C PRO A 126 5.40 11.45 15.37
N PHE A 127 5.05 10.69 14.35
CA PHE A 127 5.86 10.51 13.16
C PHE A 127 5.00 10.46 11.92
N VAL A 128 5.62 10.69 10.77
CA VAL A 128 4.94 10.69 9.48
C VAL A 128 5.79 9.97 8.44
N ASP A 129 5.13 9.15 7.63
CA ASP A 129 5.68 8.56 6.42
C ASP A 129 5.07 9.29 5.23
N VAL A 130 5.89 9.85 4.36
CA VAL A 130 5.45 10.64 3.21
C VAL A 130 5.72 9.89 1.92
N TYR A 131 4.71 9.81 1.07
CA TYR A 131 4.76 9.13 -0.23
C TYR A 131 4.56 10.15 -1.36
N ALA A 132 5.41 10.10 -2.38
CA ALA A 132 5.14 10.80 -3.63
C ALA A 132 4.07 10.01 -4.41
N LEU A 133 3.10 10.71 -5.00
CA LEU A 133 2.03 10.06 -5.76
C LEU A 133 2.25 10.08 -7.27
N SER A 134 3.37 10.61 -7.73
CA SER A 134 3.76 10.58 -9.14
C SER A 134 3.89 9.11 -9.59
N GLY A 135 3.11 8.72 -10.56
CA GLY A 135 3.07 7.35 -11.07
C GLY A 135 2.08 6.43 -10.36
N ALA A 136 1.50 6.84 -9.22
CA ALA A 136 0.57 6.01 -8.46
C ALA A 136 -0.67 5.63 -9.28
N ALA A 137 -1.32 6.59 -9.95
CA ALA A 137 -2.52 6.31 -10.75
C ALA A 137 -2.24 5.27 -11.83
N THR A 138 -1.15 5.41 -12.56
CA THR A 138 -0.76 4.48 -13.62
C THR A 138 -0.45 3.09 -13.06
N ALA A 139 0.28 3.02 -11.95
CA ALA A 139 0.62 1.74 -11.31
C ALA A 139 -0.63 1.03 -10.78
N ILE A 140 -1.55 1.76 -10.18
CA ILE A 140 -2.82 1.20 -9.68
C ILE A 140 -3.65 0.64 -10.84
N ASP A 141 -3.77 1.39 -11.94
CA ASP A 141 -4.51 0.93 -13.11
C ASP A 141 -3.86 -0.29 -13.74
N ALA A 142 -2.54 -0.30 -13.87
CA ALA A 142 -1.81 -1.44 -14.40
C ALA A 142 -2.02 -2.69 -13.55
N ALA A 143 -2.00 -2.55 -12.22
CA ALA A 143 -2.23 -3.66 -11.31
C ALA A 143 -3.67 -4.19 -11.42
N VAL A 144 -4.66 -3.30 -11.44
CA VAL A 144 -6.08 -3.71 -11.59
C VAL A 144 -6.28 -4.47 -12.90
N LEU A 145 -5.74 -3.95 -14.01
CA LEU A 145 -5.83 -4.60 -15.32
C LEU A 145 -5.10 -5.93 -15.35
N GLY A 146 -3.98 -6.05 -14.65
CA GLY A 146 -3.20 -7.29 -14.58
C GLY A 146 -3.96 -8.45 -13.97
N CYS A 147 -4.95 -8.19 -13.12
CA CYS A 147 -5.80 -9.20 -12.47
C CYS A 147 -7.23 -9.25 -13.00
N SER A 148 -7.59 -8.48 -14.02
CA SER A 148 -8.96 -8.40 -14.51
C SER A 148 -9.33 -9.50 -15.49
N GLY A 149 -8.37 -10.23 -16.04
CA GLY A 149 -8.58 -11.25 -17.07
C GLY A 149 -8.58 -12.68 -16.56
N GLY A 150 -8.61 -12.87 -15.23
CA GLY A 150 -8.47 -14.22 -14.70
C GLY A 150 -9.50 -14.63 -13.69
#